data_0046fad5b113ae01ff216c08680444a8
#
_entry.id   0046fad5b113ae01ff216c08680444a8
#
_cell.length_a   1.000
_cell.length_b   1.000
_cell.length_c   1.000
_cell.angle_alpha   90.00
_cell.angle_beta   90.00
_cell.angle_gamma   90.00
#
_symmetry.space_group_name_H-M   'P 1'
#
loop_
_entity.id
_entity.type
_entity.pdbx_description
1 polymer ?
#
loop_
_entity_poly.entity_id
_entity_poly.type
_entity_poly.pdbx_seq_one_letter_code
_entity_poly.pdbx_strand_id
1 'polypeptide(L)'
;NADGVERIDAYGDAIVTANGERIPYDYLLICTGPKLAFEEVAGTGPDNGHTQSICTTPHAQHAWAAYQAFLENPGPIVIGAVQGASCFGPAYEFAMILDADLRKRKLRDKVPMTFVTSEPYIGHMGLGGVGDSKGLMESEMRQRHIKWIVNSKVAEVRDGEMTVVEHD
;
A
#
# COMPACT_ATOMS: atom_id res chain seq x y z
N ASN A 1 -2.93 16.94 -22.49
CA ASN A 1 -4.38 16.83 -22.64
C ASN A 1 -4.98 16.49 -21.27
N ALA A 2 -5.97 17.25 -20.80
CA ALA A 2 -6.63 17.02 -19.51
C ALA A 2 -7.70 15.92 -19.60
N ASP A 3 -8.07 15.53 -20.83
CA ASP A 3 -9.09 14.52 -21.05
C ASP A 3 -8.47 13.12 -21.01
N GLY A 4 -9.02 12.26 -20.17
CA GLY A 4 -8.57 10.87 -20.04
C GLY A 4 -8.74 10.08 -21.34
N VAL A 5 -8.06 8.94 -21.44
CA VAL A 5 -8.27 7.97 -22.53
C VAL A 5 -9.53 7.19 -22.22
N GLU A 6 -10.49 7.20 -23.15
CA GLU A 6 -11.73 6.44 -23.05
C GLU A 6 -11.57 5.04 -23.63
N ARG A 7 -10.87 4.93 -24.78
CA ARG A 7 -10.76 3.66 -25.50
C ARG A 7 -9.43 3.55 -26.26
N ILE A 8 -8.91 2.35 -26.34
CA ILE A 8 -7.79 1.98 -27.19
C ILE A 8 -8.36 1.26 -28.43
N ASP A 9 -8.08 1.80 -29.62
CA ASP A 9 -8.37 1.16 -30.89
C ASP A 9 -7.11 0.44 -31.38
N ALA A 10 -6.94 -0.80 -30.94
CA ALA A 10 -5.75 -1.58 -31.25
C ALA A 10 -5.63 -2.02 -32.72
N TYR A 11 -6.74 -2.00 -33.47
CA TYR A 11 -6.73 -2.31 -34.91
C TYR A 11 -6.49 -1.09 -35.79
N GLY A 12 -6.80 0.07 -35.25
CA GLY A 12 -6.61 1.33 -35.96
C GLY A 12 -5.43 2.17 -35.46
N ASP A 13 -4.57 1.56 -34.59
CA ASP A 13 -3.35 2.16 -34.05
C ASP A 13 -3.59 3.57 -33.47
N ALA A 14 -4.65 3.69 -32.65
CA ALA A 14 -5.00 4.97 -32.05
C ALA A 14 -5.63 4.84 -30.66
N ILE A 15 -5.47 5.88 -29.85
CA ILE A 15 -6.28 6.09 -28.65
C ILE A 15 -7.39 7.08 -28.94
N VAL A 16 -8.53 6.92 -28.25
CA VAL A 16 -9.65 7.86 -28.29
C VAL A 16 -9.80 8.45 -26.88
N THR A 17 -9.78 9.75 -26.80
CA THR A 17 -9.94 10.49 -25.54
C THR A 17 -11.42 10.71 -25.21
N ALA A 18 -11.72 11.05 -23.97
CA ALA A 18 -13.09 11.29 -23.50
C ALA A 18 -13.83 12.40 -24.25
N ASN A 19 -13.11 13.35 -24.87
CA ASN A 19 -13.68 14.39 -25.73
C ASN A 19 -13.83 13.97 -27.22
N GLY A 20 -13.51 12.69 -27.54
CA GLY A 20 -13.65 12.13 -28.87
C GLY A 20 -12.45 12.36 -29.80
N GLU A 21 -11.38 12.98 -29.33
CA GLU A 21 -10.15 13.14 -30.12
C GLU A 21 -9.51 11.79 -30.40
N ARG A 22 -9.09 11.55 -31.64
CA ARG A 22 -8.37 10.34 -32.05
C ARG A 22 -6.89 10.67 -32.24
N ILE A 23 -6.04 10.04 -31.39
CA ILE A 23 -4.59 10.24 -31.42
C ILE A 23 -3.94 8.97 -31.93
N PRO A 24 -3.31 8.98 -33.11
CA PRO A 24 -2.63 7.83 -33.68
C PRO A 24 -1.30 7.57 -32.94
N TYR A 25 -0.83 6.32 -32.96
CA TYR A 25 0.47 5.92 -32.42
C TYR A 25 1.14 4.86 -33.32
N ASP A 26 2.46 4.84 -33.34
CA ASP A 26 3.26 3.74 -33.86
C ASP A 26 3.57 2.71 -32.76
N TYR A 27 3.74 3.19 -31.52
CA TYR A 27 3.94 2.38 -30.32
C TYR A 27 3.10 2.94 -29.18
N LEU A 28 2.44 2.05 -28.43
CA LEU A 28 1.64 2.41 -27.26
C LEU A 28 2.25 1.80 -25.99
N LEU A 29 2.62 2.65 -25.04
CA LEU A 29 3.02 2.25 -23.71
C LEU A 29 1.93 2.62 -22.70
N ILE A 30 1.36 1.62 -22.00
CA ILE A 30 0.29 1.81 -21.01
C ILE A 30 0.91 1.85 -19.62
N CYS A 31 0.93 3.03 -18.99
CA CYS A 31 1.51 3.28 -17.68
C CYS A 31 0.50 3.98 -16.75
N THR A 32 -0.75 3.56 -16.79
CA THR A 32 -1.85 4.21 -16.04
C THR A 32 -1.89 3.86 -14.55
N GLY A 33 -1.06 2.93 -14.11
CA GLY A 33 -1.06 2.44 -12.74
C GLY A 33 -2.22 1.50 -12.43
N PRO A 34 -2.30 0.99 -11.18
CA PRO A 34 -3.37 0.11 -10.73
C PRO A 34 -4.63 0.89 -10.34
N LYS A 35 -5.78 0.24 -10.42
CA LYS A 35 -6.99 0.67 -9.72
C LYS A 35 -6.86 0.30 -8.24
N LEU A 36 -7.20 1.24 -7.35
CA LEU A 36 -7.28 0.95 -5.91
C LEU A 36 -8.62 0.28 -5.62
N ALA A 37 -8.59 -0.99 -5.27
CA ALA A 37 -9.77 -1.85 -5.13
C ALA A 37 -10.15 -2.02 -3.65
N PHE A 38 -10.38 -0.92 -2.93
CA PHE A 38 -10.76 -0.97 -1.52
C PHE A 38 -12.04 -1.77 -1.27
N GLU A 39 -12.93 -1.82 -2.25
CA GLU A 39 -14.17 -2.57 -2.20
C GLU A 39 -13.98 -4.10 -2.06
N GLU A 40 -12.79 -4.62 -2.34
CA GLU A 40 -12.51 -6.06 -2.24
C GLU A 40 -12.24 -6.54 -0.81
N VAL A 41 -11.95 -5.62 0.11
CA VAL A 41 -11.74 -5.95 1.53
C VAL A 41 -12.60 -5.04 2.40
N ALA A 42 -13.54 -5.65 3.10
CA ALA A 42 -14.50 -4.91 3.92
C ALA A 42 -13.81 -3.98 4.93
N GLY A 43 -14.24 -2.73 4.97
CA GLY A 43 -13.73 -1.71 5.89
C GLY A 43 -12.38 -1.11 5.51
N THR A 44 -11.83 -1.39 4.33
CA THR A 44 -10.63 -0.69 3.83
C THR A 44 -11.00 0.59 3.06
N GLY A 45 -10.04 1.50 2.97
CA GLY A 45 -10.14 2.76 2.24
C GLY A 45 -10.20 3.99 3.14
N PRO A 46 -9.66 5.12 2.67
CA PRO A 46 -9.59 6.35 3.45
C PRO A 46 -10.91 7.12 3.52
N ASP A 47 -11.82 6.91 2.56
CA ASP A 47 -13.06 7.71 2.45
C ASP A 47 -14.23 7.06 3.20
N ASN A 48 -14.41 5.74 3.06
CA ASN A 48 -15.55 5.00 3.60
C ASN A 48 -15.15 3.82 4.49
N GLY A 49 -13.87 3.68 4.78
CA GLY A 49 -13.32 2.60 5.59
C GLY A 49 -12.55 3.11 6.81
N HIS A 50 -11.80 2.23 7.41
CA HIS A 50 -11.05 2.46 8.65
C HIS A 50 -9.52 2.46 8.40
N THR A 51 -9.08 2.49 7.14
CA THR A 51 -7.66 2.47 6.80
C THR A 51 -7.23 3.71 6.04
N GLN A 52 -5.94 4.03 6.16
CA GLN A 52 -5.30 5.08 5.38
C GLN A 52 -4.64 4.48 4.13
N SER A 53 -4.40 5.31 3.13
CA SER A 53 -3.68 4.98 1.91
C SER A 53 -2.69 6.10 1.58
N ILE A 54 -1.60 5.76 0.91
CA ILE A 54 -0.61 6.72 0.40
C ILE A 54 -0.45 6.64 -1.12
N CYS A 55 -1.33 5.91 -1.79
CA CYS A 55 -1.18 5.60 -3.22
C CYS A 55 -1.52 6.79 -4.15
N THR A 56 -2.20 7.80 -3.67
CA THR A 56 -2.51 9.03 -4.42
C THR A 56 -2.20 10.27 -3.59
N THR A 57 -2.03 11.42 -4.22
CA THR A 57 -1.79 12.69 -3.50
C THR A 57 -2.90 13.03 -2.51
N PRO A 58 -4.21 12.96 -2.86
CA PRO A 58 -5.29 13.19 -1.90
C PRO A 58 -5.24 12.22 -0.72
N HIS A 59 -5.02 10.92 -0.96
CA HIS A 59 -4.90 9.93 0.10
C HIS A 59 -3.71 10.20 1.01
N ALA A 60 -2.55 10.55 0.45
CA ALA A 60 -1.37 10.89 1.24
C ALA A 60 -1.59 12.14 2.13
N GLN A 61 -2.34 13.14 1.62
CA GLN A 61 -2.73 14.31 2.43
C GLN A 61 -3.67 13.92 3.57
N HIS A 62 -4.63 13.05 3.30
CA HIS A 62 -5.55 12.52 4.33
C HIS A 62 -4.78 11.70 5.37
N ALA A 63 -3.90 10.79 4.92
CA ALA A 63 -3.06 10.00 5.82
C ALA A 63 -2.14 10.87 6.68
N TRP A 64 -1.62 11.97 6.14
CA TRP A 64 -0.83 12.94 6.90
C TRP A 64 -1.66 13.60 8.01
N ALA A 65 -2.88 14.05 7.70
CA ALA A 65 -3.77 14.64 8.71
C ALA A 65 -4.12 13.63 9.81
N ALA A 66 -4.43 12.38 9.43
CA ALA A 66 -4.67 11.30 10.37
C ALA A 66 -3.44 11.00 11.25
N TYR A 67 -2.24 11.03 10.67
CA TYR A 67 -1.00 10.85 11.42
C TYR A 67 -0.76 11.98 12.42
N GLN A 68 -1.05 13.24 12.09
CA GLN A 68 -0.94 14.35 13.04
C GLN A 68 -1.90 14.15 14.24
N ALA A 69 -3.14 13.75 13.99
CA ALA A 69 -4.09 13.42 15.06
C ALA A 69 -3.63 12.23 15.91
N PHE A 70 -3.09 11.20 15.29
CA PHE A 70 -2.51 10.03 15.96
C PHE A 70 -1.38 10.39 16.93
N LEU A 71 -0.54 11.36 16.59
CA LEU A 71 0.59 11.79 17.43
C LEU A 71 0.16 12.37 18.78
N GLU A 72 -1.07 12.89 18.88
CA GLU A 72 -1.63 13.41 20.15
C GLU A 72 -2.01 12.29 21.13
N ASN A 73 -2.39 11.13 20.60
CA ASN A 73 -2.73 9.94 21.40
C ASN A 73 -2.23 8.67 20.71
N PRO A 74 -0.91 8.42 20.71
CA PRO A 74 -0.31 7.32 19.97
C PRO A 74 -0.68 5.94 20.53
N GLY A 75 -0.95 5.01 19.62
CA GLY A 75 -1.30 3.62 19.90
C GLY A 75 -0.67 2.66 18.89
N PRO A 76 -1.13 1.40 18.83
CA PRO A 76 -0.63 0.43 17.85
C PRO A 76 -0.88 0.87 16.40
N ILE A 77 0.06 0.54 15.50
CA ILE A 77 -0.06 0.73 14.06
C ILE A 77 0.05 -0.61 13.35
N VAL A 78 -0.85 -0.86 12.40
CA VAL A 78 -0.73 -1.93 11.42
C VAL A 78 -0.44 -1.30 10.06
N ILE A 79 0.58 -1.82 9.36
CA ILE A 79 0.99 -1.39 8.03
C ILE A 79 1.11 -2.63 7.16
N GLY A 80 0.81 -2.52 5.89
CA GLY A 80 1.03 -3.65 5.01
C GLY A 80 0.43 -3.51 3.62
N ALA A 81 0.42 -4.63 2.93
CA ALA A 81 -0.19 -4.77 1.62
C ALA A 81 -1.14 -5.97 1.65
N VAL A 82 -2.41 -5.72 1.38
CA VAL A 82 -3.44 -6.76 1.35
C VAL A 82 -3.23 -7.71 0.16
N GLN A 83 -3.93 -8.84 0.18
CA GLN A 83 -3.97 -9.79 -0.94
C GLN A 83 -4.40 -9.09 -2.23
N GLY A 84 -3.84 -9.52 -3.35
CA GLY A 84 -4.06 -8.89 -4.66
C GLY A 84 -3.28 -7.60 -4.91
N ALA A 85 -2.54 -7.09 -3.92
CA ALA A 85 -1.68 -5.92 -4.14
C ALA A 85 -0.62 -6.21 -5.23
N SER A 86 -0.46 -5.28 -6.15
CA SER A 86 0.53 -5.37 -7.23
C SER A 86 1.90 -4.80 -6.87
N CYS A 87 2.01 -4.08 -5.76
CA CYS A 87 3.24 -3.42 -5.34
C CYS A 87 3.39 -3.47 -3.81
N PHE A 88 4.39 -4.20 -3.33
CA PHE A 88 4.66 -4.39 -1.90
C PHE A 88 5.69 -3.39 -1.35
N GLY A 89 6.61 -2.92 -2.19
CA GLY A 89 7.70 -2.02 -1.81
C GLY A 89 7.27 -0.80 -0.99
N PRO A 90 6.24 -0.04 -1.42
CA PRO A 90 5.78 1.15 -0.70
C PRO A 90 5.33 0.88 0.75
N ALA A 91 4.79 -0.31 1.04
CA ALA A 91 4.39 -0.67 2.41
C ALA A 91 5.62 -0.83 3.32
N TYR A 92 6.68 -1.48 2.84
CA TYR A 92 7.95 -1.60 3.57
C TYR A 92 8.57 -0.23 3.81
N GLU A 93 8.69 0.57 2.75
CA GLU A 93 9.25 1.91 2.83
C GLU A 93 8.48 2.78 3.83
N PHE A 94 7.16 2.76 3.76
CA PHE A 94 6.32 3.52 4.68
C PHE A 94 6.48 3.07 6.14
N ALA A 95 6.59 1.77 6.40
CA ALA A 95 6.87 1.25 7.73
C ALA A 95 8.21 1.77 8.28
N MET A 96 9.26 1.82 7.45
CA MET A 96 10.58 2.34 7.85
C MET A 96 10.54 3.85 8.10
N ILE A 97 9.80 4.61 7.28
CA ILE A 97 9.61 6.06 7.44
C ILE A 97 8.90 6.36 8.75
N LEU A 98 7.81 5.65 9.06
CA LEU A 98 7.09 5.82 10.32
C LEU A 98 7.95 5.48 11.53
N ASP A 99 8.68 4.36 11.49
CA ASP A 99 9.61 4.00 12.57
C ASP A 99 10.63 5.13 12.81
N ALA A 100 11.23 5.66 11.74
CA ALA A 100 12.22 6.72 11.83
C ALA A 100 11.64 8.02 12.41
N ASP A 101 10.45 8.45 11.98
CA ASP A 101 9.81 9.66 12.50
C ASP A 101 9.37 9.49 13.97
N LEU A 102 8.80 8.36 14.32
CA LEU A 102 8.42 8.06 15.70
C LEU A 102 9.63 8.01 16.65
N ARG A 103 10.78 7.49 16.19
CA ARG A 103 12.05 7.55 16.95
C ARG A 103 12.53 8.98 17.13
N LYS A 104 12.53 9.78 16.08
CA LYS A 104 12.88 11.20 16.12
C LYS A 104 12.01 11.97 17.11
N ARG A 105 10.73 11.62 17.20
CA ARG A 105 9.77 12.21 18.14
C ARG A 105 9.81 11.61 19.55
N LYS A 106 10.60 10.56 19.79
CA LYS A 106 10.68 9.80 21.05
C LYS A 106 9.32 9.16 21.44
N LEU A 107 8.55 8.76 20.45
CA LEU A 107 7.24 8.11 20.62
C LEU A 107 7.27 6.63 20.27
N ARG A 108 8.34 6.13 19.65
CA ARG A 108 8.41 4.76 19.10
C ARG A 108 8.06 3.68 20.13
N ASP A 109 8.48 3.83 21.37
CA ASP A 109 8.25 2.84 22.43
C ASP A 109 6.77 2.75 22.86
N LYS A 110 5.99 3.79 22.54
CA LYS A 110 4.53 3.82 22.80
C LYS A 110 3.71 3.26 21.64
N VAL A 111 4.36 2.96 20.51
CA VAL A 111 3.70 2.59 19.26
C VAL A 111 4.15 1.18 18.84
N PRO A 112 3.47 0.11 19.30
CA PRO A 112 3.67 -1.22 18.73
C PRO A 112 3.37 -1.18 17.22
N MET A 113 4.28 -1.72 16.40
CA MET A 113 4.10 -1.77 14.96
C MET A 113 4.03 -3.21 14.49
N THR A 114 3.06 -3.51 13.61
CA THR A 114 2.89 -4.81 12.97
C THR A 114 2.80 -4.62 11.47
N PHE A 115 3.58 -5.38 10.73
CA PHE A 115 3.52 -5.44 9.26
C PHE A 115 2.72 -6.67 8.84
N VAL A 116 1.69 -6.49 8.01
CA VAL A 116 0.82 -7.57 7.52
C VAL A 116 0.93 -7.65 6.01
N THR A 117 1.20 -8.84 5.48
CA THR A 117 1.32 -9.02 4.03
C THR A 117 0.86 -10.39 3.58
N SER A 118 0.30 -10.45 2.38
CA SER A 118 -0.05 -11.70 1.70
C SER A 118 1.16 -12.42 1.09
N GLU A 119 2.33 -11.82 1.12
CA GLU A 119 3.55 -12.44 0.65
C GLU A 119 3.88 -13.72 1.44
N PRO A 120 4.42 -14.76 0.79
CA PRO A 120 4.76 -16.02 1.48
C PRO A 120 5.86 -15.85 2.53
N TYR A 121 6.67 -14.80 2.44
CA TYR A 121 7.70 -14.40 3.40
C TYR A 121 8.06 -12.94 3.23
N ILE A 122 8.59 -12.32 4.26
CA ILE A 122 9.08 -10.93 4.23
C ILE A 122 10.18 -10.77 3.17
N GLY A 123 10.05 -9.72 2.36
CA GLY A 123 11.03 -9.41 1.31
C GLY A 123 10.83 -10.19 0.01
N HIS A 124 9.71 -10.92 -0.15
CA HIS A 124 9.34 -11.55 -1.42
C HIS A 124 9.08 -10.51 -2.51
N MET A 125 8.53 -9.35 -2.16
CA MET A 125 8.27 -8.17 -3.02
C MET A 125 7.42 -8.47 -4.27
N GLY A 126 6.66 -9.58 -4.28
CA GLY A 126 5.93 -10.04 -5.47
C GLY A 126 6.80 -10.65 -6.57
N LEU A 127 8.13 -10.69 -6.39
CA LEU A 127 9.12 -11.08 -7.39
C LEU A 127 9.86 -12.38 -7.03
N GLY A 128 9.47 -13.08 -5.97
CA GLY A 128 10.23 -14.22 -5.45
C GLY A 128 11.45 -13.82 -4.62
N GLY A 129 11.56 -12.54 -4.30
CA GLY A 129 12.75 -11.94 -3.68
C GLY A 129 13.84 -11.59 -4.70
N VAL A 130 14.83 -10.81 -4.28
CA VAL A 130 16.01 -10.44 -5.07
C VAL A 130 17.24 -10.62 -4.19
N GLY A 131 18.13 -11.51 -4.56
CA GLY A 131 19.28 -11.85 -3.73
C GLY A 131 18.84 -12.32 -2.33
N ASP A 132 19.42 -11.78 -1.27
CA ASP A 132 19.05 -12.06 0.12
C ASP A 132 18.04 -11.02 0.67
N SER A 133 17.04 -10.63 -0.12
CA SER A 133 16.01 -9.68 0.31
C SER A 133 15.25 -10.16 1.55
N LYS A 134 15.03 -11.48 1.70
CA LYS A 134 14.41 -12.06 2.89
C LYS A 134 15.23 -11.78 4.14
N GLY A 135 16.49 -12.18 4.17
CA GLY A 135 17.37 -12.01 5.32
C GLY A 135 17.55 -10.53 5.68
N LEU A 136 17.72 -9.67 4.67
CA LEU A 136 17.81 -8.22 4.85
C LEU A 136 16.55 -7.66 5.51
N MET A 137 15.36 -7.92 4.95
CA MET A 137 14.10 -7.37 5.46
C MET A 137 13.75 -7.91 6.84
N GLU A 138 13.97 -9.20 7.09
CA GLU A 138 13.79 -9.75 8.44
C GLU A 138 14.73 -9.11 9.46
N SER A 139 15.98 -8.83 9.09
CA SER A 139 16.93 -8.11 9.96
C SER A 139 16.46 -6.69 10.24
N GLU A 140 16.05 -5.95 9.21
CA GLU A 140 15.57 -4.58 9.34
C GLU A 140 14.30 -4.48 10.23
N MET A 141 13.35 -5.40 10.05
CA MET A 141 12.15 -5.48 10.87
C MET A 141 12.47 -5.78 12.35
N ARG A 142 13.38 -6.75 12.60
CA ARG A 142 13.82 -7.10 13.97
C ARG A 142 14.51 -5.91 14.66
N GLN A 143 15.44 -5.22 13.98
CA GLN A 143 16.15 -4.07 14.53
C GLN A 143 15.23 -2.91 14.88
N ARG A 144 14.10 -2.79 14.16
CA ARG A 144 13.08 -1.77 14.40
C ARG A 144 11.98 -2.21 15.33
N HIS A 145 12.03 -3.45 15.84
CA HIS A 145 10.96 -4.03 16.67
C HIS A 145 9.60 -3.96 15.99
N ILE A 146 9.57 -4.19 14.67
CA ILE A 146 8.34 -4.33 13.89
C ILE A 146 8.03 -5.83 13.81
N LYS A 147 6.89 -6.24 14.36
CA LYS A 147 6.37 -7.60 14.17
C LYS A 147 5.87 -7.75 12.74
N TRP A 148 5.82 -8.99 12.23
CA TRP A 148 5.22 -9.23 10.92
C TRP A 148 4.37 -10.50 10.89
N ILE A 149 3.36 -10.48 10.04
CA ILE A 149 2.49 -11.58 9.70
C ILE A 149 2.56 -11.72 8.17
N VAL A 150 2.98 -12.87 7.69
CA VAL A 150 3.13 -13.20 6.27
C VAL A 150 2.15 -14.29 5.88
N ASN A 151 2.08 -14.62 4.59
CA ASN A 151 1.19 -15.63 4.07
C ASN A 151 -0.25 -15.46 4.57
N SER A 152 -0.72 -14.21 4.61
CA SER A 152 -1.95 -13.86 5.30
C SER A 152 -2.91 -13.08 4.41
N LYS A 153 -4.19 -13.21 4.73
CA LYS A 153 -5.28 -12.48 4.10
C LYS A 153 -5.95 -11.56 5.12
N VAL A 154 -6.09 -10.29 4.80
CA VAL A 154 -6.96 -9.39 5.57
C VAL A 154 -8.41 -9.71 5.18
N ALA A 155 -9.18 -10.19 6.14
CA ALA A 155 -10.58 -10.54 5.92
C ALA A 155 -11.49 -9.31 6.06
N GLU A 156 -11.21 -8.47 7.06
CA GLU A 156 -12.05 -7.32 7.40
C GLU A 156 -11.25 -6.33 8.25
N VAL A 157 -11.60 -5.04 8.11
CA VAL A 157 -11.14 -3.98 9.02
C VAL A 157 -12.36 -3.28 9.61
N ARG A 158 -12.32 -3.09 10.92
CA ARG A 158 -13.29 -2.31 11.69
C ARG A 158 -12.57 -1.17 12.42
N ASP A 159 -13.31 -0.34 13.10
CA ASP A 159 -12.70 0.72 13.91
C ASP A 159 -11.80 0.11 15.00
N GLY A 160 -10.51 0.42 14.91
CA GLY A 160 -9.49 -0.08 15.85
C GLY A 160 -9.14 -1.58 15.74
N GLU A 161 -9.69 -2.33 14.78
CA GLU A 161 -9.50 -3.77 14.66
C GLU A 161 -9.28 -4.22 13.21
N MET A 162 -8.34 -5.14 13.00
CA MET A 162 -8.12 -5.82 11.72
C MET A 162 -8.15 -7.34 11.92
N THR A 163 -9.00 -8.02 11.18
CA THR A 163 -9.08 -9.48 11.16
C THR A 163 -8.16 -10.02 10.07
N VAL A 164 -7.17 -10.81 10.48
CA VAL A 164 -6.18 -11.43 9.61
C VAL A 164 -6.31 -12.95 9.69
N VAL A 165 -6.32 -13.61 8.54
CA VAL A 165 -6.31 -15.07 8.41
C VAL A 165 -4.97 -15.49 7.83
N GLU A 166 -4.20 -16.25 8.58
CA GLU A 166 -2.95 -16.85 8.11
C GLU A 166 -3.29 -18.14 7.35
N HIS A 167 -2.59 -18.37 6.25
CA HIS A 167 -2.65 -19.63 5.50
C HIS A 167 -1.56 -20.57 6.01
N ASP A 168 -1.91 -21.84 6.15
CA ASP A 168 -0.99 -22.92 6.55
C ASP A 168 0.10 -23.20 5.49
#